data_8ac655196a6425d2ff2c3299fe6085d9
#
_entry.id   8ac655196a6425d2ff2c3299fe6085d9
#
_cell.length_a   1.000
_cell.length_b   1.000
_cell.length_c   1.000
_cell.angle_alpha   90.00
_cell.angle_beta   90.00
_cell.angle_gamma   90.00
#
_symmetry.space_group_name_H-M   'P 1'
#
loop_
_entity.id
_entity.type
_entity.pdbx_description
1 polymer ?
#
loop_
_entity_poly.entity_id
_entity_poly.type
_entity_poly.pdbx_seq_one_letter_code
_entity_poly.pdbx_strand_id
1 'polypeptide(L)'
;TVSAKGTTLGGDDGIAVAMALAILDDTSLSHPAIEAIFTVDEETGMYGAEGLDVSVLKGRRMLNMDSEDEGVFTVSCAGGARADCCLPIRRQQFNAPVQEIAVTGLVGGHSGAEIDKGRANSSMLLGRVLCALEQKTPLRVISVSGGLKDNAIPTASVALVAADAGAVQAVCAEMDAAFKKEYRVNDPAITVSARPAESSLLPMDEASSRSAVCLLACLPNGIQAMSADMPGLVQTSLNLGILTTGDDAVHASFSVRSSVATQKQMLIDRLRCLTESLGGSVSTHGEYPGWEFMPQSPLRDLMVQVFTDQYGYAPKVEAIHAGLECGLFSAKLPGL
;
A
#
# COMPACT_ATOMS: atom_id res chain seq x y z
N THR A 1 -2.60 35.43 -10.72
CA THR A 1 -2.60 34.18 -9.97
C THR A 1 -4.02 33.93 -9.48
N VAL A 2 -4.52 32.73 -9.71
CA VAL A 2 -5.79 32.24 -9.15
C VAL A 2 -5.45 31.30 -8.00
N SER A 3 -6.14 31.43 -6.88
CA SER A 3 -5.91 30.58 -5.69
C SER A 3 -7.22 30.37 -4.92
N ALA A 4 -7.34 29.22 -4.26
CA ALA A 4 -8.44 28.95 -3.35
C ALA A 4 -8.16 29.57 -1.97
N LYS A 5 -9.21 29.94 -1.23
CA LYS A 5 -9.11 30.49 0.12
C LYS A 5 -9.35 29.39 1.14
N GLY A 6 -8.27 28.97 1.82
CA GLY A 6 -8.34 27.98 2.90
C GLY A 6 -8.53 26.53 2.45
N THR A 7 -8.40 26.25 1.15
CA THR A 7 -8.46 24.91 0.58
C THR A 7 -7.44 24.75 -0.55
N THR A 8 -7.26 23.55 -1.06
CA THR A 8 -6.56 23.27 -2.32
C THR A 8 -7.42 23.82 -3.47
N LEU A 9 -6.79 24.41 -4.49
CA LEU A 9 -7.45 24.73 -5.75
C LEU A 9 -7.36 23.49 -6.64
N GLY A 10 -8.46 22.74 -6.75
CA GLY A 10 -8.57 21.57 -7.61
C GLY A 10 -9.18 21.95 -8.97
N GLY A 11 -8.71 21.35 -10.03
CA GLY A 11 -9.28 21.40 -11.36
C GLY A 11 -9.31 20.01 -12.01
N ASP A 12 -9.07 19.03 -11.21
CA ASP A 12 -8.89 17.64 -11.56
C ASP A 12 -10.24 16.89 -11.51
N ASP A 13 -10.75 16.41 -12.66
CA ASP A 13 -10.19 16.74 -13.99
C ASP A 13 -11.21 17.58 -14.81
N GLY A 14 -11.36 18.84 -14.49
CA GLY A 14 -12.31 19.76 -15.14
C GLY A 14 -11.99 20.02 -16.60
N ILE A 15 -10.73 19.88 -17.04
CA ILE A 15 -10.37 20.07 -18.44
C ILE A 15 -10.88 18.92 -19.30
N ALA A 16 -10.89 17.69 -18.81
CA ALA A 16 -11.47 16.55 -19.51
C ALA A 16 -12.98 16.70 -19.70
N VAL A 17 -13.68 17.20 -18.67
CA VAL A 17 -15.10 17.54 -18.77
C VAL A 17 -15.34 18.55 -19.89
N ALA A 18 -14.53 19.63 -19.94
CA ALA A 18 -14.64 20.66 -20.95
C ALA A 18 -14.35 20.11 -22.38
N MET A 19 -13.33 19.28 -22.54
CA MET A 19 -12.99 18.63 -23.80
C MET A 19 -14.09 17.69 -24.29
N ALA A 20 -14.65 16.86 -23.43
CA ALA A 20 -15.75 15.95 -23.77
C ALA A 20 -16.98 16.74 -24.26
N LEU A 21 -17.36 17.80 -23.54
CA LEU A 21 -18.48 18.67 -23.93
C LEU A 21 -18.21 19.39 -25.23
N ALA A 22 -16.99 19.90 -25.46
CA ALA A 22 -16.63 20.58 -26.70
C ALA A 22 -16.72 19.64 -27.93
N ILE A 23 -16.24 18.38 -27.78
CA ILE A 23 -16.35 17.39 -28.86
C ILE A 23 -17.81 17.04 -29.17
N LEU A 24 -18.65 16.92 -28.14
CA LEU A 24 -20.08 16.61 -28.31
C LEU A 24 -20.87 17.78 -28.93
N ASP A 25 -20.46 19.02 -28.70
CA ASP A 25 -21.10 20.24 -29.25
C ASP A 25 -20.65 20.56 -30.70
N ASP A 26 -19.44 20.15 -31.06
CA ASP A 26 -18.88 20.48 -32.38
C ASP A 26 -19.39 19.54 -33.48
N THR A 27 -20.29 20.03 -34.30
CA THR A 27 -20.88 19.27 -35.44
C THR A 27 -19.93 19.20 -36.65
N SER A 28 -18.80 19.85 -36.64
CA SER A 28 -17.83 19.84 -37.74
C SER A 28 -16.81 18.71 -37.61
N LEU A 29 -16.63 18.15 -36.41
CA LEU A 29 -15.71 17.05 -36.15
C LEU A 29 -16.24 15.71 -36.65
N SER A 30 -15.40 14.99 -37.37
CA SER A 30 -15.69 13.61 -37.77
C SER A 30 -15.27 12.65 -36.64
N HIS A 31 -16.23 12.03 -35.98
CA HIS A 31 -15.97 11.09 -34.90
C HIS A 31 -16.94 9.89 -34.93
N PRO A 32 -16.59 8.73 -34.35
CA PRO A 32 -17.55 7.63 -34.12
C PRO A 32 -18.61 8.04 -33.09
N ALA A 33 -19.56 7.17 -32.84
CA ALA A 33 -20.49 7.36 -31.71
C ALA A 33 -19.70 7.46 -30.39
N ILE A 34 -19.99 8.51 -29.60
CA ILE A 34 -19.31 8.82 -28.35
C ILE A 34 -20.31 8.72 -27.20
N GLU A 35 -19.89 8.13 -26.13
CA GLU A 35 -20.55 8.16 -24.81
C GLU A 35 -19.59 8.85 -23.84
N ALA A 36 -19.98 10.02 -23.33
CA ALA A 36 -19.20 10.72 -22.29
C ALA A 36 -19.70 10.30 -20.92
N ILE A 37 -18.77 9.87 -20.06
CA ILE A 37 -19.05 9.43 -18.71
C ILE A 37 -18.41 10.40 -17.74
N PHE A 38 -19.18 10.93 -16.82
CA PHE A 38 -18.72 11.80 -15.73
C PHE A 38 -19.05 11.11 -14.42
N THR A 39 -18.04 10.81 -13.65
CA THR A 39 -18.14 10.16 -12.34
C THR A 39 -18.08 11.19 -11.21
N VAL A 40 -18.40 10.79 -10.00
CA VAL A 40 -18.26 11.56 -8.77
C VAL A 40 -17.41 10.80 -7.77
N ASP A 41 -16.83 11.51 -6.79
CA ASP A 41 -16.08 10.91 -5.68
C ASP A 41 -14.90 10.00 -6.13
N GLU A 42 -14.21 10.37 -7.22
CA GLU A 42 -13.01 9.64 -7.65
C GLU A 42 -11.95 9.66 -6.55
N GLU A 43 -11.58 10.85 -6.07
CA GLU A 43 -10.55 11.14 -5.07
C GLU A 43 -10.80 10.49 -3.70
N THR A 44 -12.05 10.20 -3.37
CA THR A 44 -12.41 9.59 -2.08
C THR A 44 -12.46 8.06 -2.13
N GLY A 45 -12.41 7.46 -3.34
CA GLY A 45 -12.39 6.01 -3.51
C GLY A 45 -13.12 5.49 -4.74
N MET A 46 -13.29 6.31 -5.79
CA MET A 46 -13.90 5.95 -7.08
C MET A 46 -15.36 5.46 -6.93
N TYR A 47 -16.09 5.95 -5.93
CA TYR A 47 -17.45 5.48 -5.61
C TYR A 47 -18.44 5.72 -6.75
N GLY A 48 -18.28 6.80 -7.53
CA GLY A 48 -19.09 7.06 -8.70
C GLY A 48 -18.95 6.01 -9.78
N ALA A 49 -17.73 5.63 -10.12
CA ALA A 49 -17.44 4.57 -11.07
C ALA A 49 -17.88 3.19 -10.54
N GLU A 50 -17.70 2.95 -9.23
CA GLU A 50 -18.18 1.71 -8.61
C GLU A 50 -19.70 1.59 -8.64
N GLY A 51 -20.43 2.66 -8.36
CA GLY A 51 -21.90 2.69 -8.32
C GLY A 51 -22.56 2.78 -9.69
N LEU A 52 -21.83 3.12 -10.76
CA LEU A 52 -22.41 3.35 -12.09
C LEU A 52 -23.01 2.06 -12.69
N ASP A 53 -24.25 2.16 -13.19
CA ASP A 53 -24.84 1.13 -14.04
C ASP A 53 -24.28 1.23 -15.45
N VAL A 54 -23.37 0.33 -15.78
CA VAL A 54 -22.70 0.27 -17.09
C VAL A 54 -23.50 -0.49 -18.14
N SER A 55 -24.67 -1.05 -17.81
CA SER A 55 -25.51 -1.84 -18.75
C SER A 55 -26.01 -1.04 -19.95
N VAL A 56 -26.10 0.28 -19.78
CA VAL A 56 -26.55 1.20 -20.85
C VAL A 56 -25.42 1.53 -21.85
N LEU A 57 -24.18 1.28 -21.51
CA LEU A 57 -23.02 1.63 -22.31
C LEU A 57 -22.80 0.63 -23.45
N LYS A 58 -22.59 1.16 -24.64
CA LYS A 58 -22.34 0.40 -25.88
C LYS A 58 -20.88 0.40 -26.30
N GLY A 59 -20.16 1.46 -25.94
CA GLY A 59 -18.72 1.61 -26.20
C GLY A 59 -17.91 0.46 -25.62
N ARG A 60 -16.84 0.07 -26.32
CA ARG A 60 -15.87 -0.95 -25.86
C ARG A 60 -14.44 -0.47 -26.08
N ARG A 61 -14.26 0.82 -26.25
CA ARG A 61 -12.97 1.52 -26.23
C ARG A 61 -13.13 2.72 -25.33
N MET A 62 -12.35 2.80 -24.28
CA MET A 62 -12.41 3.87 -23.30
C MET A 62 -11.09 4.65 -23.28
N LEU A 63 -11.23 5.97 -23.26
CA LEU A 63 -10.15 6.90 -22.99
C LEU A 63 -10.46 7.58 -21.65
N ASN A 64 -9.68 7.28 -20.64
CA ASN A 64 -9.72 8.02 -19.39
C ASN A 64 -8.77 9.21 -19.50
N MET A 65 -9.28 10.41 -19.29
CA MET A 65 -8.53 11.65 -19.48
C MET A 65 -7.95 12.19 -18.17
N ASP A 66 -8.17 11.49 -17.09
CA ASP A 66 -7.63 11.76 -15.75
C ASP A 66 -6.14 11.35 -15.72
N SER A 67 -5.28 12.23 -16.22
CA SER A 67 -3.84 12.02 -16.32
C SER A 67 -3.10 13.35 -16.23
N GLU A 68 -1.97 13.37 -15.50
CA GLU A 68 -1.23 14.60 -15.20
C GLU A 68 -0.10 14.91 -16.18
N ASP A 69 0.45 13.88 -16.85
CA ASP A 69 1.66 14.01 -17.65
C ASP A 69 1.37 14.04 -19.15
N GLU A 70 1.83 15.09 -19.83
CA GLU A 70 1.75 15.20 -21.28
C GLU A 70 2.59 14.12 -21.98
N GLY A 71 2.02 13.44 -22.96
CA GLY A 71 2.72 12.43 -23.74
C GLY A 71 2.96 11.12 -23.00
N VAL A 72 2.24 10.87 -21.92
CA VAL A 72 2.25 9.60 -21.19
C VAL A 72 0.91 8.89 -21.37
N PHE A 73 0.96 7.63 -21.80
CA PHE A 73 -0.21 6.76 -21.91
C PHE A 73 -0.16 5.67 -20.85
N THR A 74 -1.04 5.74 -19.87
CA THR A 74 -1.20 4.71 -18.84
C THR A 74 -2.05 3.57 -19.42
N VAL A 75 -1.52 2.34 -19.36
CA VAL A 75 -2.09 1.16 -20.02
C VAL A 75 -2.34 -0.01 -19.09
N SER A 76 -2.14 0.19 -17.81
CA SER A 76 -2.40 -0.80 -16.75
C SER A 76 -2.40 -0.09 -15.39
N CYS A 77 -3.19 -0.60 -14.46
CA CYS A 77 -3.19 -0.12 -13.08
C CYS A 77 -3.36 -1.26 -12.07
N ALA A 78 -2.88 -1.06 -10.86
CA ALA A 78 -3.06 -2.04 -9.80
C ALA A 78 -4.49 -1.98 -9.23
N GLY A 79 -5.06 -3.15 -8.96
CA GLY A 79 -6.15 -3.28 -8.01
C GLY A 79 -5.64 -3.26 -6.57
N GLY A 80 -6.52 -3.06 -5.62
CA GLY A 80 -6.17 -2.99 -4.21
C GLY A 80 -7.15 -3.71 -3.31
N ALA A 81 -6.71 -3.93 -2.08
CA ALA A 81 -7.51 -4.34 -0.95
C ALA A 81 -6.84 -3.88 0.34
N ARG A 82 -7.63 -3.63 1.37
CA ARG A 82 -7.15 -3.55 2.74
C ARG A 82 -7.34 -4.89 3.42
N ALA A 83 -6.34 -5.35 4.15
CA ALA A 83 -6.39 -6.59 4.92
C ALA A 83 -6.00 -6.30 6.37
N ASP A 84 -6.90 -6.60 7.29
CA ASP A 84 -6.72 -6.40 8.73
C ASP A 84 -6.53 -7.74 9.42
N CYS A 85 -5.31 -7.96 9.89
CA CYS A 85 -4.95 -9.09 10.73
C CYS A 85 -5.25 -8.73 12.19
N CYS A 86 -6.02 -9.57 12.88
CA CYS A 86 -6.33 -9.46 14.29
C CYS A 86 -5.79 -10.69 15.02
N LEU A 87 -4.84 -10.49 15.92
CA LEU A 87 -4.25 -11.55 16.75
C LEU A 87 -4.71 -11.39 18.19
N PRO A 88 -5.59 -12.24 18.73
CA PRO A 88 -6.00 -12.21 20.10
C PRO A 88 -4.84 -12.43 21.07
N ILE A 89 -4.82 -11.71 22.17
CA ILE A 89 -3.77 -11.80 23.19
C ILE A 89 -4.37 -12.03 24.59
N ARG A 90 -3.58 -12.65 25.43
CA ARG A 90 -3.85 -12.75 26.87
C ARG A 90 -2.74 -12.07 27.63
N ARG A 91 -3.07 -11.50 28.78
CA ARG A 91 -2.12 -10.77 29.62
C ARG A 91 -1.89 -11.51 30.92
N GLN A 92 -0.63 -11.49 31.38
CA GLN A 92 -0.22 -12.18 32.61
C GLN A 92 0.91 -11.39 33.27
N GLN A 93 0.95 -11.41 34.62
CA GLN A 93 2.04 -10.82 35.37
C GLN A 93 3.37 -11.46 35.00
N PHE A 94 4.38 -10.64 34.77
CA PHE A 94 5.74 -11.05 34.54
C PHE A 94 6.71 -10.06 35.20
N ASN A 95 7.62 -10.57 36.01
CA ASN A 95 8.56 -9.76 36.79
C ASN A 95 9.86 -9.54 35.98
N ALA A 96 9.88 -8.47 35.19
CA ALA A 96 11.08 -7.99 34.55
C ALA A 96 10.97 -6.46 34.33
N PRO A 97 12.10 -5.75 34.19
CA PRO A 97 12.09 -4.33 33.88
C PRO A 97 11.34 -4.06 32.57
N VAL A 98 10.55 -3.00 32.56
CA VAL A 98 9.87 -2.55 31.35
C VAL A 98 10.85 -1.68 30.54
N GLN A 99 10.97 -1.97 29.26
CA GLN A 99 11.78 -1.23 28.31
C GLN A 99 10.93 -0.79 27.11
N GLU A 100 11.18 0.41 26.63
CA GLU A 100 10.68 0.87 25.34
C GLU A 100 11.76 0.63 24.29
N ILE A 101 11.38 0.00 23.18
CA ILE A 101 12.22 -0.18 21.99
C ILE A 101 11.60 0.66 20.89
N ALA A 102 12.38 1.52 20.26
CA ALA A 102 11.92 2.36 19.15
C ALA A 102 12.79 2.17 17.90
N VAL A 103 12.14 2.01 16.76
CA VAL A 103 12.72 2.07 15.42
C VAL A 103 12.22 3.34 14.78
N THR A 104 13.11 4.28 14.45
CA THR A 104 12.76 5.64 13.98
C THR A 104 13.71 6.13 12.90
N GLY A 105 13.42 7.31 12.34
CA GLY A 105 14.32 7.97 11.38
C GLY A 105 14.21 7.45 9.96
N LEU A 106 13.15 6.69 9.63
CA LEU A 106 12.91 6.22 8.28
C LEU A 106 12.28 7.32 7.42
N VAL A 107 12.50 7.25 6.10
CA VAL A 107 12.00 8.24 5.14
C VAL A 107 10.51 8.04 4.88
N GLY A 108 10.02 6.78 4.80
CA GLY A 108 8.64 6.48 4.47
C GLY A 108 8.28 6.79 3.02
N GLY A 109 7.00 6.98 2.74
CA GLY A 109 6.47 7.30 1.41
C GLY A 109 5.14 6.61 1.12
N HIS A 110 4.59 6.85 -0.07
CA HIS A 110 3.36 6.22 -0.50
C HIS A 110 3.58 4.75 -0.85
N SER A 111 2.79 3.84 -0.27
CA SER A 111 2.95 2.39 -0.41
C SER A 111 2.63 1.82 -1.81
N GLY A 112 2.07 2.63 -2.69
CA GLY A 112 1.89 2.31 -4.10
C GLY A 112 2.98 2.95 -4.95
N ALA A 113 2.93 4.26 -5.13
CA ALA A 113 3.80 5.02 -6.05
C ALA A 113 5.29 5.01 -5.68
N GLU A 114 5.65 4.76 -4.40
CA GLU A 114 7.03 4.81 -3.94
C GLU A 114 7.53 3.50 -3.32
N ILE A 115 6.78 2.40 -3.45
CA ILE A 115 7.18 1.09 -2.91
C ILE A 115 8.46 0.57 -3.58
N ASP A 116 8.72 1.00 -4.82
CA ASP A 116 9.91 0.69 -5.62
C ASP A 116 11.20 1.34 -5.09
N LYS A 117 11.10 2.34 -4.22
CA LYS A 117 12.27 3.06 -3.67
C LYS A 117 13.09 2.22 -2.67
N GLY A 118 12.62 1.03 -2.30
CA GLY A 118 13.34 0.13 -1.39
C GLY A 118 13.50 0.67 0.02
N ARG A 119 12.61 1.55 0.46
CA ARG A 119 12.60 2.10 1.82
C ARG A 119 12.14 1.07 2.82
N ALA A 120 12.71 1.11 4.02
CA ALA A 120 12.36 0.19 5.09
C ALA A 120 10.98 0.52 5.69
N ASN A 121 10.34 -0.50 6.25
CA ASN A 121 9.13 -0.40 7.05
C ASN A 121 9.49 -0.58 8.53
N SER A 122 9.27 0.44 9.35
CA SER A 122 9.67 0.44 10.76
C SER A 122 9.01 -0.68 11.57
N SER A 123 7.77 -1.05 11.26
CA SER A 123 7.06 -2.14 11.97
C SER A 123 7.67 -3.50 11.67
N MET A 124 8.11 -3.72 10.44
CA MET A 124 8.82 -4.95 10.05
C MET A 124 10.20 -5.03 10.70
N LEU A 125 10.91 -3.90 10.78
CA LEU A 125 12.19 -3.84 11.47
C LEU A 125 12.05 -4.05 12.97
N LEU A 126 10.99 -3.50 13.58
CA LEU A 126 10.65 -3.76 14.98
C LEU A 126 10.42 -5.27 15.22
N GLY A 127 9.72 -5.95 14.32
CA GLY A 127 9.55 -7.41 14.36
C GLY A 127 10.88 -8.16 14.39
N ARG A 128 11.86 -7.72 13.57
CA ARG A 128 13.21 -8.30 13.55
C ARG A 128 13.95 -8.07 14.88
N VAL A 129 13.82 -6.89 15.49
CA VAL A 129 14.41 -6.59 16.81
C VAL A 129 13.82 -7.49 17.88
N LEU A 130 12.49 -7.62 17.93
CA LEU A 130 11.80 -8.46 18.89
C LEU A 130 12.16 -9.94 18.74
N CYS A 131 12.25 -10.44 17.50
CA CYS A 131 12.67 -11.81 17.19
C CYS A 131 14.12 -12.07 17.65
N ALA A 132 15.03 -11.13 17.43
CA ALA A 132 16.42 -11.24 17.90
C ALA A 132 16.49 -11.23 19.44
N LEU A 133 15.66 -10.42 20.09
CA LEU A 133 15.61 -10.32 21.55
C LEU A 133 15.07 -11.62 22.18
N GLU A 134 14.02 -12.21 21.61
CA GLU A 134 13.42 -13.48 22.10
C GLU A 134 14.46 -14.62 22.13
N GLN A 135 15.43 -14.59 21.25
CA GLN A 135 16.52 -15.58 21.22
C GLN A 135 17.59 -15.38 22.29
N LYS A 136 17.64 -14.22 22.94
CA LYS A 136 18.67 -13.84 23.91
C LYS A 136 18.19 -13.88 25.36
N THR A 137 16.91 -13.60 25.62
CA THR A 137 16.37 -13.49 26.96
C THR A 137 14.88 -13.80 26.95
N PRO A 138 14.30 -14.27 28.09
CA PRO A 138 12.85 -14.32 28.25
C PRO A 138 12.24 -12.94 28.00
N LEU A 139 11.30 -12.90 27.07
CA LEU A 139 10.63 -11.69 26.60
C LEU A 139 9.13 -11.79 26.81
N ARG A 140 8.51 -10.72 27.29
CA ARG A 140 7.05 -10.51 27.20
C ARG A 140 6.78 -9.18 26.55
N VAL A 141 6.00 -9.21 25.49
CA VAL A 141 5.53 -7.99 24.81
C VAL A 141 4.41 -7.37 25.66
N ILE A 142 4.40 -6.06 25.80
CA ILE A 142 3.31 -5.31 26.45
C ILE A 142 2.44 -4.68 25.37
N SER A 143 3.09 -3.98 24.42
CA SER A 143 2.44 -3.39 23.26
C SER A 143 3.39 -3.22 22.10
N VAL A 144 2.84 -3.18 20.90
CA VAL A 144 3.51 -2.79 19.68
C VAL A 144 2.66 -1.76 18.94
N SER A 145 3.28 -0.74 18.36
CA SER A 145 2.59 0.27 17.57
C SER A 145 3.49 0.86 16.51
N GLY A 146 2.90 1.27 15.38
CA GLY A 146 3.64 1.90 14.28
C GLY A 146 2.74 2.30 13.13
N GLY A 147 3.14 3.32 12.39
CA GLY A 147 2.40 3.85 11.26
C GLY A 147 1.12 4.61 11.63
N LEU A 148 0.64 5.41 10.69
CA LEU A 148 -0.53 6.28 10.89
C LEU A 148 -1.59 6.11 9.79
N LYS A 149 -1.18 5.63 8.61
CA LYS A 149 -2.03 5.43 7.44
C LYS A 149 -1.71 4.11 6.77
N ASP A 150 -2.72 3.43 6.29
CA ASP A 150 -2.59 2.13 5.61
C ASP A 150 -1.81 2.20 4.30
N ASN A 151 -1.94 3.31 3.58
CA ASN A 151 -1.26 3.56 2.30
C ASN A 151 0.10 4.27 2.44
N ALA A 152 0.65 4.39 3.65
CA ALA A 152 1.97 4.96 3.89
C ALA A 152 2.94 3.92 4.48
N ILE A 153 4.20 3.98 4.05
CA ILE A 153 5.28 3.16 4.63
C ILE A 153 5.62 3.76 6.01
N PRO A 154 5.48 3.01 7.12
CA PRO A 154 5.72 3.52 8.46
C PRO A 154 7.17 3.98 8.67
N THR A 155 7.31 5.19 9.23
CA THR A 155 8.61 5.83 9.50
C THR A 155 9.10 5.62 10.92
N ALA A 156 8.20 5.24 11.83
CA ALA A 156 8.50 4.99 13.23
C ALA A 156 7.60 3.90 13.80
N SER A 157 8.16 3.05 14.65
CA SER A 157 7.43 2.02 15.39
C SER A 157 8.05 1.82 16.77
N VAL A 158 7.21 1.47 17.74
CA VAL A 158 7.59 1.33 19.14
C VAL A 158 7.04 0.03 19.70
N ALA A 159 7.84 -0.65 20.54
CA ALA A 159 7.39 -1.73 21.41
C ALA A 159 7.66 -1.40 22.87
N LEU A 160 6.70 -1.70 23.73
CA LEU A 160 6.94 -1.85 25.17
C LEU A 160 7.11 -3.34 25.47
N VAL A 161 8.18 -3.68 26.18
CA VAL A 161 8.51 -5.06 26.51
C VAL A 161 8.94 -5.17 27.96
N ALA A 162 8.66 -6.33 28.59
CA ALA A 162 9.23 -6.71 29.85
C ALA A 162 10.33 -7.75 29.60
N ALA A 163 11.60 -7.38 29.84
CA ALA A 163 12.78 -8.21 29.56
C ALA A 163 14.00 -7.69 30.32
N ASP A 164 15.11 -8.45 30.32
CA ASP A 164 16.38 -8.01 30.87
C ASP A 164 16.90 -6.76 30.15
N ALA A 165 17.12 -5.68 30.88
CA ALA A 165 17.51 -4.39 30.33
C ALA A 165 18.87 -4.44 29.60
N GLY A 166 19.83 -5.24 30.09
CA GLY A 166 21.13 -5.39 29.46
C GLY A 166 21.02 -6.10 28.11
N ALA A 167 20.23 -7.16 28.03
CA ALA A 167 19.95 -7.87 26.79
C ALA A 167 19.23 -6.98 25.76
N VAL A 168 18.24 -6.18 26.20
CA VAL A 168 17.54 -5.23 25.34
C VAL A 168 18.49 -4.21 24.75
N GLN A 169 19.36 -3.58 25.57
CA GLN A 169 20.35 -2.60 25.10
C GLN A 169 21.34 -3.22 24.10
N ALA A 170 21.84 -4.42 24.39
CA ALA A 170 22.79 -5.11 23.52
C ALA A 170 22.17 -5.45 22.15
N VAL A 171 20.97 -6.01 22.13
CA VAL A 171 20.24 -6.35 20.89
C VAL A 171 19.90 -5.09 20.09
N CYS A 172 19.43 -4.03 20.73
CA CYS A 172 19.13 -2.77 20.05
C CYS A 172 20.39 -2.16 19.41
N ALA A 173 21.53 -2.19 20.09
CA ALA A 173 22.79 -1.69 19.53
C ALA A 173 23.28 -2.55 18.33
N GLU A 174 23.14 -3.88 18.41
CA GLU A 174 23.47 -4.79 17.32
C GLU A 174 22.57 -4.52 16.09
N MET A 175 21.25 -4.41 16.29
CA MET A 175 20.31 -4.18 15.21
C MET A 175 20.38 -2.77 14.64
N ASP A 176 20.71 -1.74 15.44
CA ASP A 176 20.97 -0.38 14.98
C ASP A 176 22.14 -0.36 13.98
N ALA A 177 23.27 -1.01 14.34
CA ALA A 177 24.40 -1.11 13.46
C ALA A 177 24.10 -1.89 12.16
N ALA A 178 23.32 -2.97 12.27
CA ALA A 178 22.91 -3.78 11.13
C ALA A 178 22.00 -2.98 10.17
N PHE A 179 20.97 -2.31 10.69
CA PHE A 179 20.02 -1.57 9.86
C PHE A 179 20.65 -0.33 9.21
N LYS A 180 21.53 0.38 9.90
CA LYS A 180 22.32 1.47 9.32
C LYS A 180 23.18 1.01 8.13
N LYS A 181 23.67 -0.23 8.16
CA LYS A 181 24.41 -0.81 7.03
C LYS A 181 23.46 -1.25 5.90
N GLU A 182 22.36 -1.92 6.23
CA GLU A 182 21.38 -2.45 5.25
C GLU A 182 20.71 -1.31 4.47
N TYR A 183 20.28 -0.26 5.17
CA TYR A 183 19.46 0.83 4.63
C TYR A 183 20.21 2.16 4.47
N ARG A 184 21.54 2.13 4.42
CA ARG A 184 22.40 3.33 4.38
C ARG A 184 22.07 4.34 3.27
N VAL A 185 21.44 3.88 2.18
CA VAL A 185 21.10 4.72 1.02
C VAL A 185 19.66 5.23 1.13
N ASN A 186 18.71 4.33 1.44
CA ASN A 186 17.29 4.63 1.37
C ASN A 186 16.72 5.24 2.66
N ASP A 187 17.34 4.88 3.82
CA ASP A 187 16.94 5.37 5.14
C ASP A 187 18.15 5.72 5.99
N PRO A 188 18.96 6.73 5.59
CA PRO A 188 20.26 7.03 6.21
C PRO A 188 20.19 7.48 7.67
N ALA A 189 19.01 7.95 8.13
CA ALA A 189 18.79 8.42 9.50
C ALA A 189 18.19 7.34 10.42
N ILE A 190 18.09 6.08 9.95
CA ILE A 190 17.52 4.99 10.74
C ILE A 190 18.21 4.83 12.09
N THR A 191 17.42 4.62 13.13
CA THR A 191 17.92 4.44 14.49
C THR A 191 17.07 3.40 15.22
N VAL A 192 17.73 2.48 15.90
CA VAL A 192 17.13 1.58 16.88
C VAL A 192 17.62 1.98 18.26
N SER A 193 16.70 2.24 19.17
CA SER A 193 17.02 2.67 20.54
C SER A 193 16.19 1.94 21.57
N ALA A 194 16.71 1.86 22.79
CA ALA A 194 15.97 1.36 23.93
C ALA A 194 16.15 2.29 25.13
N ARG A 195 15.10 2.39 25.95
CA ARG A 195 15.12 3.14 27.20
C ARG A 195 14.23 2.49 28.26
N PRO A 196 14.52 2.67 29.54
CA PRO A 196 13.61 2.31 30.60
C PRO A 196 12.24 2.99 30.41
N ALA A 197 11.18 2.26 30.69
CA ALA A 197 9.82 2.75 30.58
C ALA A 197 8.95 2.20 31.72
N GLU A 198 7.74 2.72 31.83
CA GLU A 198 6.68 2.23 32.72
C GLU A 198 5.45 1.87 31.90
N SER A 199 4.65 0.94 32.40
CA SER A 199 3.38 0.58 31.79
C SER A 199 2.35 0.25 32.86
N SER A 200 1.14 0.75 32.65
CA SER A 200 -0.04 0.32 33.47
C SER A 200 -0.64 -0.99 32.96
N LEU A 201 -0.31 -1.41 31.72
CA LEU A 201 -0.78 -2.66 31.15
C LEU A 201 0.11 -3.81 31.62
N LEU A 202 -0.51 -4.94 31.93
CA LEU A 202 0.23 -6.18 32.12
C LEU A 202 0.85 -6.65 30.80
N PRO A 203 2.02 -7.30 30.84
CA PRO A 203 2.58 -7.96 29.68
C PRO A 203 1.63 -9.03 29.11
N MET A 204 1.74 -9.29 27.83
CA MET A 204 1.15 -10.47 27.21
C MET A 204 1.71 -11.72 27.87
N ASP A 205 0.92 -12.79 27.95
CA ASP A 205 1.45 -14.09 28.38
C ASP A 205 2.52 -14.61 27.40
N GLU A 206 3.14 -15.73 27.74
CA GLU A 206 4.22 -16.28 26.93
C GLU A 206 3.78 -16.63 25.50
N ALA A 207 2.65 -17.30 25.38
CA ALA A 207 2.11 -17.73 24.11
C ALA A 207 1.73 -16.55 23.24
N SER A 208 1.03 -15.54 23.79
CA SER A 208 0.63 -14.33 23.07
C SER A 208 1.83 -13.49 22.66
N SER A 209 2.85 -13.34 23.53
CA SER A 209 4.09 -12.63 23.18
C SER A 209 4.81 -13.31 22.03
N ARG A 210 4.97 -14.64 22.09
CA ARG A 210 5.59 -15.42 21.02
C ARG A 210 4.82 -15.33 19.71
N SER A 211 3.49 -15.42 19.76
CA SER A 211 2.63 -15.27 18.57
C SER A 211 2.75 -13.87 17.97
N ALA A 212 2.79 -12.80 18.77
CA ALA A 212 2.97 -11.44 18.30
C ALA A 212 4.34 -11.23 17.63
N VAL A 213 5.42 -11.76 18.23
CA VAL A 213 6.77 -11.72 17.64
C VAL A 213 6.82 -12.50 16.33
N CYS A 214 6.27 -13.72 16.31
CA CYS A 214 6.19 -14.56 15.12
C CYS A 214 5.41 -13.89 14.01
N LEU A 215 4.26 -13.30 14.31
CA LEU A 215 3.44 -12.56 13.35
C LEU A 215 4.29 -11.47 12.69
N LEU A 216 4.87 -10.56 13.46
CA LEU A 216 5.66 -9.45 12.93
C LEU A 216 6.92 -9.88 12.18
N ALA A 217 7.56 -10.97 12.60
CA ALA A 217 8.76 -11.48 11.93
C ALA A 217 8.46 -12.19 10.61
N CYS A 218 7.27 -12.78 10.44
CA CYS A 218 6.93 -13.63 9.31
C CYS A 218 5.92 -13.02 8.33
N LEU A 219 5.22 -11.95 8.70
CA LEU A 219 4.30 -11.28 7.78
C LEU A 219 5.05 -10.81 6.52
N PRO A 220 4.52 -11.09 5.32
CA PRO A 220 5.09 -10.57 4.09
C PRO A 220 4.94 -9.04 4.05
N ASN A 221 5.91 -8.34 3.45
CA ASN A 221 5.87 -6.90 3.26
C ASN A 221 6.72 -6.49 2.04
N GLY A 222 6.39 -5.35 1.43
CA GLY A 222 7.12 -4.81 0.29
C GLY A 222 6.74 -5.46 -1.03
N ILE A 223 7.64 -5.37 -2.01
CA ILE A 223 7.47 -5.92 -3.35
C ILE A 223 7.48 -7.44 -3.30
N GLN A 224 6.49 -8.06 -3.91
CA GLN A 224 6.37 -9.52 -4.03
C GLN A 224 6.58 -10.01 -5.47
N ALA A 225 6.25 -9.18 -6.46
CA ALA A 225 6.54 -9.46 -7.86
C ALA A 225 6.76 -8.16 -8.65
N MET A 226 7.69 -8.22 -9.59
CA MET A 226 7.86 -7.22 -10.64
C MET A 226 7.12 -7.68 -11.90
N SER A 227 6.68 -6.75 -12.73
CA SER A 227 6.07 -7.07 -14.02
C SER A 227 7.12 -7.65 -14.98
N ALA A 228 6.77 -8.77 -15.62
CA ALA A 228 7.58 -9.34 -16.70
C ALA A 228 7.40 -8.59 -18.04
N ASP A 229 6.22 -8.01 -18.24
CA ASP A 229 5.87 -7.30 -19.47
C ASP A 229 6.42 -5.86 -19.49
N MET A 230 6.53 -5.23 -18.32
CA MET A 230 6.96 -3.83 -18.17
C MET A 230 8.14 -3.74 -17.21
N PRO A 231 9.38 -3.72 -17.68
CA PRO A 231 10.57 -3.65 -16.85
C PRO A 231 10.56 -2.42 -15.93
N GLY A 232 10.84 -2.63 -14.65
CA GLY A 232 10.83 -1.58 -13.62
C GLY A 232 9.47 -1.36 -12.92
N LEU A 233 8.38 -1.90 -13.47
CA LEU A 233 7.06 -1.79 -12.85
C LEU A 233 6.89 -2.82 -11.71
N VAL A 234 6.45 -2.37 -10.55
CA VAL A 234 5.96 -3.25 -9.49
C VAL A 234 4.61 -3.80 -9.90
N GLN A 235 4.48 -5.13 -9.96
CA GLN A 235 3.22 -5.80 -10.26
C GLN A 235 2.40 -6.09 -9.02
N THR A 236 3.07 -6.56 -7.96
CA THR A 236 2.40 -7.06 -6.74
C THR A 236 3.20 -6.64 -5.52
N SER A 237 2.54 -6.03 -4.57
CA SER A 237 3.13 -5.60 -3.31
C SER A 237 2.11 -5.58 -2.17
N LEU A 238 2.61 -5.51 -0.94
CA LEU A 238 1.81 -5.15 0.22
C LEU A 238 2.64 -4.34 1.20
N ASN A 239 1.96 -3.57 2.03
CA ASN A 239 2.59 -2.72 3.05
C ASN A 239 1.83 -2.83 4.36
N LEU A 240 2.53 -3.19 5.43
CA LEU A 240 2.03 -3.04 6.80
C LEU A 240 2.02 -1.55 7.15
N GLY A 241 0.87 -0.91 7.00
CA GLY A 241 0.73 0.54 7.17
C GLY A 241 0.41 0.98 8.60
N ILE A 242 -0.34 0.15 9.33
CA ILE A 242 -0.74 0.46 10.72
C ILE A 242 -0.56 -0.78 11.58
N LEU A 243 0.10 -0.60 12.71
CA LEU A 243 0.28 -1.61 13.75
C LEU A 243 -0.18 -1.03 15.08
N THR A 244 -1.10 -1.69 15.77
CA THR A 244 -1.61 -1.25 17.07
C THR A 244 -1.84 -2.42 18.03
N THR A 245 -1.82 -2.15 19.31
CA THR A 245 -2.18 -3.11 20.36
C THR A 245 -3.35 -2.55 21.17
N GLY A 246 -4.46 -3.27 21.14
CA GLY A 246 -5.59 -3.05 22.02
C GLY A 246 -5.45 -3.78 23.37
N ASP A 247 -6.54 -3.84 24.11
CA ASP A 247 -6.57 -4.52 25.40
C ASP A 247 -6.41 -6.04 25.23
N ASP A 248 -7.03 -6.61 24.20
CA ASP A 248 -7.20 -8.05 23.97
C ASP A 248 -6.69 -8.54 22.60
N ALA A 249 -6.16 -7.66 21.75
CA ALA A 249 -5.64 -8.03 20.43
C ALA A 249 -4.51 -7.11 19.94
N VAL A 250 -3.64 -7.67 19.10
CA VAL A 250 -2.74 -6.93 18.20
C VAL A 250 -3.40 -6.85 16.84
N HIS A 251 -3.43 -5.66 16.26
CA HIS A 251 -3.97 -5.37 14.93
C HIS A 251 -2.86 -4.94 13.98
N ALA A 252 -2.83 -5.55 12.80
CA ALA A 252 -1.90 -5.21 11.74
C ALA A 252 -2.67 -4.99 10.43
N SER A 253 -2.72 -3.73 9.95
CA SER A 253 -3.49 -3.34 8.75
C SER A 253 -2.57 -3.17 7.56
N PHE A 254 -2.91 -3.84 6.47
CA PHE A 254 -2.16 -3.88 5.22
C PHE A 254 -2.91 -3.20 4.07
N SER A 255 -2.15 -2.48 3.24
CA SER A 255 -2.55 -2.16 1.87
C SER A 255 -1.94 -3.19 0.94
N VAL A 256 -2.78 -3.96 0.25
CA VAL A 256 -2.38 -5.00 -0.73
C VAL A 256 -2.68 -4.47 -2.13
N ARG A 257 -1.72 -4.58 -3.05
CA ARG A 257 -1.85 -4.08 -4.42
C ARG A 257 -1.33 -5.10 -5.43
N SER A 258 -2.06 -5.29 -6.52
CA SER A 258 -1.59 -6.04 -7.68
C SER A 258 -2.42 -5.69 -8.91
N SER A 259 -1.77 -5.59 -10.08
CA SER A 259 -2.47 -5.54 -11.37
C SER A 259 -3.04 -6.90 -11.76
N VAL A 260 -2.58 -8.00 -11.14
CA VAL A 260 -3.04 -9.37 -11.37
C VAL A 260 -3.91 -9.83 -10.20
N ALA A 261 -5.20 -10.05 -10.46
CA ALA A 261 -6.20 -10.37 -9.43
C ALA A 261 -5.84 -11.60 -8.60
N THR A 262 -5.34 -12.66 -9.23
CA THR A 262 -4.94 -13.91 -8.54
C THR A 262 -3.73 -13.72 -7.64
N GLN A 263 -2.82 -12.83 -7.97
CA GLN A 263 -1.67 -12.49 -7.10
C GLN A 263 -2.09 -11.62 -5.91
N LYS A 264 -3.05 -10.70 -6.10
CA LYS A 264 -3.68 -9.97 -4.99
C LYS A 264 -4.28 -10.95 -3.99
N GLN A 265 -5.09 -11.90 -4.47
CA GLN A 265 -5.71 -12.92 -3.63
C GLN A 265 -4.68 -13.80 -2.92
N MET A 266 -3.63 -14.24 -3.62
CA MET A 266 -2.54 -15.01 -3.01
C MET A 266 -1.92 -14.30 -1.80
N LEU A 267 -1.72 -12.97 -1.85
CA LEU A 267 -1.19 -12.22 -0.71
C LEU A 267 -2.16 -12.19 0.47
N ILE A 268 -3.44 -11.98 0.19
CA ILE A 268 -4.50 -12.03 1.23
C ILE A 268 -4.52 -13.44 1.88
N ASP A 269 -4.44 -14.49 1.08
CA ASP A 269 -4.41 -15.86 1.59
C ASP A 269 -3.15 -16.15 2.43
N ARG A 270 -1.99 -15.61 2.07
CA ARG A 270 -0.77 -15.71 2.89
C ARG A 270 -0.92 -15.02 4.24
N LEU A 271 -1.49 -13.80 4.26
CA LEU A 271 -1.80 -13.10 5.52
C LEU A 271 -2.75 -13.94 6.38
N ARG A 272 -3.80 -14.49 5.76
CA ARG A 272 -4.79 -15.34 6.42
C ARG A 272 -4.16 -16.61 6.98
N CYS A 273 -3.45 -17.37 6.17
CA CYS A 273 -2.82 -18.62 6.62
C CYS A 273 -1.89 -18.41 7.82
N LEU A 274 -1.06 -17.35 7.80
CA LEU A 274 -0.17 -17.07 8.91
C LEU A 274 -0.94 -16.62 10.17
N THR A 275 -1.84 -15.66 10.02
CA THR A 275 -2.57 -15.09 11.17
C THR A 275 -3.46 -16.14 11.83
N GLU A 276 -4.19 -16.94 11.06
CA GLU A 276 -5.05 -18.01 11.56
C GLU A 276 -4.25 -19.16 12.21
N SER A 277 -3.06 -19.49 11.68
CA SER A 277 -2.17 -20.48 12.32
C SER A 277 -1.68 -20.06 13.70
N LEU A 278 -1.68 -18.75 13.99
CA LEU A 278 -1.36 -18.17 15.30
C LEU A 278 -2.60 -17.93 16.17
N GLY A 279 -3.78 -18.34 15.72
CA GLY A 279 -5.04 -18.22 16.44
C GLY A 279 -5.77 -16.89 16.22
N GLY A 280 -5.39 -16.12 15.22
CA GLY A 280 -6.01 -14.86 14.84
C GLY A 280 -7.02 -14.99 13.70
N SER A 281 -7.40 -13.87 13.11
CA SER A 281 -8.31 -13.77 11.96
C SER A 281 -7.89 -12.65 11.02
N VAL A 282 -8.34 -12.72 9.76
CA VAL A 282 -8.13 -11.68 8.75
C VAL A 282 -9.44 -11.29 8.12
N SER A 283 -9.73 -9.99 8.08
CA SER A 283 -10.82 -9.41 7.32
C SER A 283 -10.27 -8.55 6.17
N THR A 284 -11.03 -8.44 5.08
CA THR A 284 -10.71 -7.57 3.95
C THR A 284 -11.82 -6.57 3.69
N HIS A 285 -11.44 -5.38 3.21
CA HIS A 285 -12.38 -4.32 2.82
C HIS A 285 -11.74 -3.38 1.80
N GLY A 286 -12.55 -2.48 1.22
CA GLY A 286 -12.06 -1.50 0.24
C GLY A 286 -11.40 -2.16 -0.97
N GLU A 287 -11.95 -3.28 -1.43
CA GLU A 287 -11.44 -3.99 -2.59
C GLU A 287 -11.85 -3.30 -3.87
N TYR A 288 -10.88 -3.13 -4.78
CA TYR A 288 -11.13 -2.69 -6.14
C TYR A 288 -10.28 -3.49 -7.13
N PRO A 289 -10.78 -3.71 -8.37
CA PRO A 289 -10.07 -4.46 -9.37
C PRO A 289 -8.90 -3.67 -9.97
N GLY A 290 -7.90 -4.38 -10.49
CA GLY A 290 -6.88 -3.81 -11.34
C GLY A 290 -7.30 -3.84 -12.82
N TRP A 291 -6.51 -3.15 -13.60
CA TRP A 291 -6.52 -3.25 -15.06
C TRP A 291 -5.22 -3.90 -15.50
N GLU A 292 -5.30 -5.17 -15.89
CA GLU A 292 -4.13 -5.94 -16.33
C GLU A 292 -3.57 -5.38 -17.63
N PHE A 293 -2.24 -5.42 -17.77
CA PHE A 293 -1.59 -5.03 -19.01
C PHE A 293 -1.99 -5.98 -20.14
N MET A 294 -2.45 -5.40 -21.24
CA MET A 294 -2.81 -6.12 -22.45
C MET A 294 -1.65 -6.04 -23.45
N PRO A 295 -0.94 -7.14 -23.75
CA PRO A 295 0.21 -7.13 -24.66
C PRO A 295 -0.13 -6.61 -26.06
N GLN A 296 -1.33 -6.90 -26.56
CA GLN A 296 -1.84 -6.43 -27.85
C GLN A 296 -3.07 -5.55 -27.66
N SER A 297 -2.99 -4.30 -28.04
CA SER A 297 -4.10 -3.33 -27.94
C SER A 297 -4.16 -2.45 -29.20
N PRO A 298 -5.09 -2.71 -30.12
CA PRO A 298 -5.27 -1.88 -31.31
C PRO A 298 -5.55 -0.41 -31.00
N LEU A 299 -6.23 -0.12 -29.87
CA LEU A 299 -6.49 1.25 -29.43
C LEU A 299 -5.18 1.94 -29.03
N ARG A 300 -4.34 1.29 -28.22
CA ARG A 300 -3.02 1.82 -27.84
C ARG A 300 -2.15 2.08 -29.07
N ASP A 301 -2.09 1.13 -29.99
CA ASP A 301 -1.26 1.24 -31.18
C ASP A 301 -1.71 2.43 -32.05
N LEU A 302 -3.03 2.62 -32.21
CA LEU A 302 -3.61 3.77 -32.89
C LEU A 302 -3.26 5.08 -32.16
N MET A 303 -3.41 5.14 -30.85
CA MET A 303 -3.11 6.34 -30.05
C MET A 303 -1.63 6.73 -30.17
N VAL A 304 -0.72 5.74 -30.11
CA VAL A 304 0.72 5.97 -30.27
C VAL A 304 1.03 6.52 -31.67
N GLN A 305 0.41 5.98 -32.72
CA GLN A 305 0.58 6.46 -34.09
C GLN A 305 0.08 7.91 -34.20
N VAL A 306 -1.15 8.20 -33.79
CA VAL A 306 -1.75 9.55 -33.90
C VAL A 306 -0.91 10.58 -33.13
N PHE A 307 -0.49 10.25 -31.93
CA PHE A 307 0.37 11.12 -31.12
C PHE A 307 1.71 11.39 -31.85
N THR A 308 2.35 10.33 -32.35
CA THR A 308 3.63 10.45 -33.06
C THR A 308 3.51 11.30 -34.33
N ASP A 309 2.43 11.12 -35.08
CA ASP A 309 2.17 11.91 -36.30
C ASP A 309 1.93 13.39 -36.00
N GLN A 310 1.27 13.67 -34.86
CA GLN A 310 0.93 15.02 -34.43
C GLN A 310 2.12 15.78 -33.82
N TYR A 311 2.91 15.10 -32.98
CA TYR A 311 3.95 15.75 -32.15
C TYR A 311 5.38 15.46 -32.61
N GLY A 312 5.58 14.51 -33.53
CA GLY A 312 6.89 14.15 -34.10
C GLY A 312 7.77 13.28 -33.19
N TYR A 313 7.24 12.79 -32.05
CA TYR A 313 7.90 11.83 -31.14
C TYR A 313 6.89 10.84 -30.59
N ALA A 314 7.35 9.66 -30.17
CA ALA A 314 6.48 8.65 -29.60
C ALA A 314 6.13 8.98 -28.13
N PRO A 315 4.88 8.77 -27.72
CA PRO A 315 4.50 8.91 -26.30
C PRO A 315 5.17 7.83 -25.44
N LYS A 316 5.28 8.09 -24.16
CA LYS A 316 5.70 7.09 -23.19
C LYS A 316 4.50 6.21 -22.83
N VAL A 317 4.68 4.89 -22.90
CA VAL A 317 3.65 3.94 -22.48
C VAL A 317 4.04 3.40 -21.13
N GLU A 318 3.20 3.62 -20.12
CA GLU A 318 3.47 3.29 -18.72
C GLU A 318 2.30 2.55 -18.08
N ALA A 319 2.55 2.02 -16.88
CA ALA A 319 1.55 1.53 -15.97
C ALA A 319 1.79 2.10 -14.57
N ILE A 320 0.73 2.20 -13.80
CA ILE A 320 0.80 2.74 -12.44
C ILE A 320 0.51 1.66 -11.40
N HIS A 321 1.26 1.67 -10.30
CA HIS A 321 1.02 0.76 -9.16
C HIS A 321 0.05 1.39 -8.14
N ALA A 322 -1.02 2.01 -8.65
CA ALA A 322 -2.14 2.60 -7.92
C ALA A 322 -3.45 2.25 -8.62
N GLY A 323 -4.60 2.55 -8.01
CA GLY A 323 -5.91 2.34 -8.61
C GLY A 323 -6.24 3.42 -9.63
N LEU A 324 -7.02 3.05 -10.65
CA LEU A 324 -7.66 3.96 -11.60
C LEU A 324 -9.08 3.47 -11.88
N GLU A 325 -9.98 4.35 -12.26
CA GLU A 325 -11.35 3.99 -12.70
C GLU A 325 -11.36 3.01 -13.87
N CYS A 326 -10.31 3.02 -14.70
CA CYS A 326 -10.10 2.03 -15.77
C CYS A 326 -10.19 0.58 -15.27
N GLY A 327 -9.71 0.30 -14.06
CA GLY A 327 -9.83 -1.03 -13.44
C GLY A 327 -11.29 -1.41 -13.17
N LEU A 328 -12.06 -0.48 -12.62
CA LEU A 328 -13.49 -0.68 -12.34
C LEU A 328 -14.29 -0.90 -13.63
N PHE A 329 -14.10 -0.06 -14.63
CA PHE A 329 -14.81 -0.19 -15.90
C PHE A 329 -14.42 -1.46 -16.66
N SER A 330 -13.13 -1.81 -16.69
CA SER A 330 -12.65 -3.04 -17.32
C SER A 330 -13.24 -4.30 -16.67
N ALA A 331 -13.43 -4.30 -15.34
CA ALA A 331 -14.08 -5.41 -14.63
C ALA A 331 -15.57 -5.50 -14.89
N LYS A 332 -16.28 -4.35 -15.08
CA LYS A 332 -17.72 -4.28 -15.29
C LYS A 332 -18.14 -4.47 -16.75
N LEU A 333 -17.29 -4.15 -17.71
CA LEU A 333 -17.57 -4.15 -19.14
C LEU A 333 -16.71 -5.19 -19.86
N PRO A 334 -17.19 -6.43 -20.04
CA PRO A 334 -16.45 -7.44 -20.78
C PRO A 334 -16.11 -6.96 -22.22
N GLY A 335 -14.84 -7.07 -22.58
CA GLY A 335 -14.33 -6.67 -23.89
C GLY A 335 -14.01 -5.18 -24.05
N LEU A 336 -13.98 -4.44 -22.94
CA LEU A 336 -13.48 -3.07 -22.93
C LEU A 336 -11.98 -3.05 -23.17
#